data_6d63685afe118b505df6d3608447744e
#
_entry.id   6d63685afe118b505df6d3608447744e
#
_cell.length_a   1.000
_cell.length_b   1.000
_cell.length_c   1.000
_cell.angle_alpha   90.00
_cell.angle_beta   90.00
_cell.angle_gamma   90.00
#
_symmetry.space_group_name_H-M   'P 1'
#
loop_
_entity.id
_entity.type
_entity.pdbx_description
1 polymer ?
#
loop_
_entity_poly.entity_id
_entity_poly.type
_entity_poly.pdbx_seq_one_letter_code
_entity_poly.pdbx_strand_id
1 'polypeptide(L)'
;LAIRAFGGIAIPYGNSESIPFTRSYFAGGANDNRGWRPYDLGPGSSGSLFEFNEANFKLAFNLEYRFPILGAFKGALFIDGGNIWNALDNVKEESLKFSGLEDLKELALASGLGLRYDFGFFVARLDTGFKIHNPALSESNRWFKESNFANAVFNIGINYPF
;
A
#
# COMPACT_ATOMS: atom_id res chain seq x y z
N LEU A 1 -15.41 -8.20 -10.22
CA LEU A 1 -14.95 -7.73 -8.94
C LEU A 1 -13.82 -8.63 -8.45
N ALA A 2 -12.69 -8.05 -8.01
CA ALA A 2 -11.59 -8.76 -7.38
C ALA A 2 -11.35 -8.16 -5.99
N ILE A 3 -11.05 -9.03 -5.02
CA ILE A 3 -10.81 -8.65 -3.62
C ILE A 3 -9.57 -9.40 -3.14
N ARG A 4 -8.69 -8.70 -2.45
CA ARG A 4 -7.54 -9.27 -1.74
C ARG A 4 -7.50 -8.72 -0.33
N ALA A 5 -7.20 -9.58 0.64
CA ALA A 5 -6.81 -9.20 2.00
C ALA A 5 -5.50 -9.93 2.35
N PHE A 6 -4.61 -9.21 2.98
CA PHE A 6 -3.32 -9.73 3.41
C PHE A 6 -3.01 -9.25 4.84
N GLY A 7 -2.56 -10.17 5.69
CA GLY A 7 -1.99 -9.88 6.99
C GLY A 7 -0.76 -10.73 7.20
N GLY A 8 0.35 -10.14 7.60
CA GLY A 8 1.59 -10.84 7.83
C GLY A 8 2.40 -10.23 8.97
N ILE A 9 3.01 -11.08 9.78
CA ILE A 9 3.92 -10.69 10.86
C ILE A 9 5.17 -11.57 10.81
N ALA A 10 6.33 -10.94 10.92
CA ALA A 10 7.61 -11.60 11.08
C ALA A 10 8.11 -11.35 12.51
N ILE A 11 8.28 -12.41 13.28
CA ILE A 11 8.64 -12.33 14.71
C ILE A 11 10.11 -12.74 14.86
N PRO A 12 11.00 -11.86 15.39
CA PRO A 12 12.35 -12.25 15.72
C PRO A 12 12.34 -13.30 16.83
N TYR A 13 13.24 -14.27 16.79
CA TYR A 13 13.33 -15.32 17.78
C TYR A 13 14.78 -15.71 18.07
N GLY A 14 14.97 -16.39 19.20
CA GLY A 14 16.30 -16.80 19.65
C GLY A 14 17.16 -15.61 20.06
N ASN A 15 18.33 -15.46 19.42
CA ASN A 15 19.26 -14.37 19.68
C ASN A 15 19.08 -13.16 18.74
N SER A 16 18.02 -13.15 17.92
CA SER A 16 17.72 -12.03 17.01
C SER A 16 16.81 -11.03 17.70
N GLU A 17 17.21 -9.76 17.74
CA GLU A 17 16.40 -8.64 18.28
C GLU A 17 15.60 -7.93 17.20
N SER A 18 15.92 -8.15 15.92
CA SER A 18 15.27 -7.51 14.78
C SER A 18 15.14 -8.46 13.59
N ILE A 19 14.21 -8.16 12.69
CA ILE A 19 14.03 -8.89 11.43
C ILE A 19 14.96 -8.29 10.37
N PRO A 20 15.73 -9.13 9.63
CA PRO A 20 16.56 -8.65 8.52
C PRO A 20 15.71 -8.05 7.40
N PHE A 21 16.23 -7.04 6.69
CA PHE A 21 15.60 -6.37 5.54
C PHE A 21 14.97 -7.36 4.55
N THR A 22 15.66 -8.42 4.20
CA THR A 22 15.20 -9.43 3.23
C THR A 22 13.97 -10.22 3.68
N ARG A 23 13.57 -10.10 4.95
CA ARG A 23 12.42 -10.76 5.56
C ARG A 23 11.37 -9.78 6.08
N SER A 24 11.64 -8.49 5.97
CA SER A 24 10.72 -7.42 6.35
C SER A 24 9.67 -7.20 5.27
N TYR A 25 8.56 -6.58 5.65
CA TYR A 25 7.52 -6.13 4.73
C TYR A 25 7.77 -4.68 4.34
N PHE A 26 7.40 -4.34 3.12
CA PHE A 26 7.25 -2.97 2.65
C PHE A 26 5.82 -2.73 2.16
N ALA A 27 5.42 -1.48 1.99
CA ALA A 27 4.12 -1.09 1.44
C ALA A 27 4.26 -0.12 0.29
N GLY A 28 3.21 -0.07 -0.55
CA GLY A 28 3.18 0.72 -1.77
C GLY A 28 3.54 -0.06 -3.03
N GLY A 29 3.24 0.55 -4.17
CA GLY A 29 3.54 -0.01 -5.49
C GLY A 29 2.37 -0.65 -6.20
N ALA A 30 2.63 -1.02 -7.44
CA ALA A 30 1.65 -1.45 -8.43
C ALA A 30 0.81 -2.69 -8.04
N ASN A 31 1.32 -3.55 -7.16
CA ASN A 31 0.65 -4.78 -6.71
C ASN A 31 0.24 -4.71 -5.22
N ASP A 32 0.27 -3.53 -4.63
CA ASP A 32 -0.03 -3.32 -3.23
C ASP A 32 -0.94 -2.10 -3.06
N ASN A 33 -0.50 -1.02 -2.41
CA ASN A 33 -1.23 0.24 -2.33
C ASN A 33 -0.76 1.18 -3.44
N ARG A 34 -1.55 1.32 -4.49
CA ARG A 34 -1.20 2.05 -5.73
C ARG A 34 -1.14 3.58 -5.60
N GLY A 35 -1.53 4.11 -4.45
CA GLY A 35 -1.36 5.54 -4.12
C GLY A 35 0.04 5.92 -3.63
N TRP A 36 0.91 4.94 -3.38
CA TRP A 36 2.30 5.14 -2.97
C TRP A 36 3.26 4.36 -3.86
N ARG A 37 4.45 4.90 -4.04
CA ARG A 37 5.55 4.14 -4.65
C ARG A 37 6.01 3.03 -3.70
N PRO A 38 6.68 1.99 -4.20
CA PRO A 38 7.29 0.98 -3.32
C PRO A 38 8.18 1.62 -2.27
N TYR A 39 8.05 1.19 -1.02
CA TYR A 39 8.79 1.68 0.16
C TYR A 39 8.45 3.11 0.63
N ASP A 40 7.54 3.84 -0.01
CA ASP A 40 7.17 5.21 0.39
C ASP A 40 6.10 5.26 1.50
N LEU A 41 5.48 4.14 1.83
CA LEU A 41 4.40 4.07 2.81
C LEU A 41 4.85 3.46 4.13
N GLY A 42 4.57 4.16 5.23
CA GLY A 42 4.82 3.69 6.59
C GLY A 42 6.29 3.82 7.03
N PRO A 43 6.69 3.17 8.14
CA PRO A 43 5.84 2.47 9.11
C PRO A 43 4.87 3.40 9.85
N GLY A 44 3.66 2.92 10.13
CA GLY A 44 2.66 3.66 10.88
C GLY A 44 2.36 5.05 10.33
N SER A 45 2.42 6.07 11.18
CA SER A 45 2.23 7.48 10.83
C SER A 45 3.54 8.24 10.61
N SER A 46 4.68 7.56 10.59
CA SER A 46 6.01 8.20 10.49
C SER A 46 6.29 8.87 9.15
N GLY A 47 5.59 8.47 8.10
CA GLY A 47 5.89 8.90 6.74
C GLY A 47 7.15 8.24 6.17
N SER A 48 7.65 8.78 5.05
CA SER A 48 8.87 8.28 4.42
C SER A 48 10.09 8.85 5.15
N LEU A 49 10.53 8.19 6.20
CA LEU A 49 11.70 8.58 7.01
C LEU A 49 13.02 8.11 6.40
N PHE A 50 12.99 7.03 5.62
CA PHE A 50 14.16 6.39 5.04
C PHE A 50 13.97 6.20 3.54
N GLU A 51 15.06 5.95 2.85
CA GLU A 51 15.01 5.60 1.42
C GLU A 51 14.21 4.30 1.17
N PHE A 52 14.25 3.38 2.12
CA PHE A 52 13.51 2.11 2.10
C PHE A 52 12.78 1.92 3.43
N ASN A 53 11.48 2.22 3.45
CA ASN A 53 10.67 1.97 4.63
C ASN A 53 10.24 0.50 4.67
N GLU A 54 10.54 -0.14 5.78
CA GLU A 54 10.23 -1.53 6.05
C GLU A 54 9.79 -1.75 7.49
N ALA A 55 9.07 -2.83 7.75
CA ALA A 55 8.62 -3.21 9.07
C ALA A 55 8.31 -4.71 9.14
N ASN A 56 8.08 -5.23 10.34
CA ASN A 56 7.85 -6.65 10.55
C ASN A 56 6.37 -7.06 10.58
N PHE A 57 5.44 -6.10 10.54
CA PHE A 57 4.00 -6.34 10.49
C PHE A 57 3.37 -5.57 9.33
N LYS A 58 2.48 -6.21 8.58
CA LYS A 58 1.77 -5.61 7.45
C LYS A 58 0.32 -6.02 7.42
N LEU A 59 -0.54 -5.04 7.15
CA LEU A 59 -1.92 -5.25 6.72
C LEU A 59 -2.13 -4.60 5.37
N ALA A 60 -2.83 -5.29 4.47
CA ALA A 60 -3.23 -4.73 3.18
C ALA A 60 -4.57 -5.29 2.72
N PHE A 61 -5.36 -4.46 2.07
CA PHE A 61 -6.57 -4.88 1.36
C PHE A 61 -6.69 -4.14 0.04
N ASN A 62 -7.26 -4.82 -0.95
CA ASN A 62 -7.45 -4.27 -2.27
C ASN A 62 -8.82 -4.70 -2.79
N LEU A 63 -9.53 -3.76 -3.36
CA LEU A 63 -10.81 -3.97 -4.04
C LEU A 63 -10.70 -3.40 -5.45
N GLU A 64 -11.01 -4.20 -6.47
CA GLU A 64 -10.95 -3.75 -7.86
C GLU A 64 -12.19 -4.20 -8.63
N TYR A 65 -12.92 -3.24 -9.18
CA TYR A 65 -14.01 -3.47 -10.11
C TYR A 65 -13.51 -3.30 -11.54
N ARG A 66 -13.57 -4.36 -12.33
CA ARG A 66 -13.13 -4.41 -13.72
C ARG A 66 -14.34 -4.43 -14.64
N PHE A 67 -14.32 -3.63 -15.70
CA PHE A 67 -15.40 -3.57 -16.68
C PHE A 67 -14.86 -3.47 -18.12
N PRO A 68 -15.56 -4.03 -19.11
CA PRO A 68 -15.17 -3.92 -20.51
C PRO A 68 -15.39 -2.48 -21.00
N ILE A 69 -14.50 -1.99 -21.84
CA ILE A 69 -14.63 -0.70 -22.55
C ILE A 69 -14.91 -0.99 -24.02
N LEU A 70 -13.92 -1.50 -24.75
CA LEU A 70 -14.03 -1.81 -26.17
C LEU A 70 -12.97 -2.84 -26.56
N GLY A 71 -13.38 -3.93 -27.20
CA GLY A 71 -12.48 -4.98 -27.67
C GLY A 71 -11.62 -5.53 -26.54
N ALA A 72 -10.29 -5.43 -26.68
CA ALA A 72 -9.32 -5.88 -25.69
C ALA A 72 -9.10 -4.88 -24.53
N PHE A 73 -9.71 -3.68 -24.59
CA PHE A 73 -9.60 -2.69 -23.52
C PHE A 73 -10.60 -2.94 -22.40
N LYS A 74 -10.10 -2.93 -21.17
CA LYS A 74 -10.88 -3.01 -19.92
C LYS A 74 -10.51 -1.85 -19.01
N GLY A 75 -11.52 -1.27 -18.37
CA GLY A 75 -11.34 -0.28 -17.31
C GLY A 75 -11.29 -0.95 -15.94
N ALA A 76 -10.73 -0.26 -14.98
CA ALA A 76 -10.82 -0.65 -13.58
C ALA A 76 -10.98 0.58 -12.68
N LEU A 77 -11.77 0.39 -11.62
CA LEU A 77 -11.87 1.28 -10.48
C LEU A 77 -11.33 0.51 -9.28
N PHE A 78 -10.53 1.14 -8.44
CA PHE A 78 -9.97 0.43 -7.30
C PHE A 78 -9.94 1.26 -6.03
N ILE A 79 -9.93 0.55 -4.91
CA ILE A 79 -9.63 1.05 -3.57
C ILE A 79 -8.58 0.13 -2.98
N ASP A 80 -7.47 0.71 -2.56
CA ASP A 80 -6.38 0.03 -1.88
C ASP A 80 -6.22 0.61 -0.48
N GLY A 81 -5.97 -0.26 0.49
CA GLY A 81 -5.68 0.17 1.85
C GLY A 81 -4.61 -0.71 2.47
N GLY A 82 -3.86 -0.16 3.39
CA GLY A 82 -2.83 -0.90 4.10
C GLY A 82 -1.79 -0.01 4.73
N ASN A 83 -0.93 -0.61 5.52
CA ASN A 83 0.26 -0.01 6.08
C ASN A 83 1.20 -1.10 6.60
N ILE A 84 2.39 -0.71 7.00
CA ILE A 84 3.35 -1.52 7.73
C ILE A 84 3.59 -0.90 9.11
N TRP A 85 3.97 -1.70 10.08
CA TRP A 85 4.33 -1.29 11.43
C TRP A 85 5.38 -2.23 12.02
N ASN A 86 6.04 -1.79 13.07
CA ASN A 86 6.84 -2.65 13.92
C ASN A 86 5.98 -3.19 15.05
N ALA A 87 5.92 -4.50 15.16
CA ALA A 87 5.18 -5.20 16.20
C ALA A 87 6.08 -6.22 16.90
N LEU A 88 5.96 -6.31 18.23
CA LEU A 88 6.69 -7.30 19.05
C LEU A 88 8.22 -7.19 18.94
N ASP A 89 8.74 -6.00 18.64
CA ASP A 89 10.17 -5.69 18.62
C ASP A 89 10.51 -4.51 19.54
N ASN A 90 11.80 -4.22 19.70
CA ASN A 90 12.30 -3.21 20.64
C ASN A 90 12.34 -1.77 20.07
N VAL A 91 11.54 -1.46 19.06
CA VAL A 91 11.45 -0.10 18.52
C VAL A 91 10.89 0.84 19.58
N LYS A 92 11.55 1.98 19.81
CA LYS A 92 11.17 2.92 20.87
C LYS A 92 10.16 3.97 20.41
N GLU A 93 10.10 4.23 19.11
CA GLU A 93 9.27 5.30 18.53
C GLU A 93 7.84 4.81 18.32
N GLU A 94 6.90 5.44 19.03
CA GLU A 94 5.48 5.04 19.01
C GLU A 94 4.84 5.20 17.60
N SER A 95 5.28 6.18 16.82
CA SER A 95 4.79 6.41 15.45
C SER A 95 5.07 5.27 14.47
N LEU A 96 5.99 4.36 14.83
CA LEU A 96 6.39 3.20 14.02
C LEU A 96 5.72 1.89 14.46
N LYS A 97 5.09 1.88 15.64
CA LYS A 97 4.62 0.65 16.29
C LYS A 97 3.17 0.32 15.96
N PHE A 98 2.88 -0.97 16.04
CA PHE A 98 1.53 -1.48 16.19
C PHE A 98 1.31 -1.95 17.62
N SER A 99 0.56 -1.19 18.39
CA SER A 99 0.25 -1.45 19.79
C SER A 99 -1.15 -2.05 19.99
N GLY A 100 -2.05 -1.84 19.01
CA GLY A 100 -3.41 -2.35 19.09
C GLY A 100 -4.33 -1.87 17.97
N LEU A 101 -5.62 -2.13 18.13
CA LEU A 101 -6.63 -1.77 17.13
C LEU A 101 -6.74 -0.24 16.90
N GLU A 102 -6.26 0.55 17.82
CA GLU A 102 -6.25 2.02 17.70
C GLU A 102 -5.33 2.49 16.55
N ASP A 103 -4.28 1.73 16.24
CA ASP A 103 -3.35 2.06 15.18
C ASP A 103 -3.91 1.78 13.77
N LEU A 104 -5.07 1.15 13.69
CA LEU A 104 -5.80 1.02 12.41
C LEU A 104 -6.23 2.38 11.83
N LYS A 105 -6.27 3.44 12.64
CA LYS A 105 -6.44 4.83 12.15
C LYS A 105 -5.29 5.30 11.26
N GLU A 106 -4.15 4.61 11.29
CA GLU A 106 -2.98 4.86 10.46
C GLU A 106 -2.98 4.05 9.15
N LEU A 107 -4.08 3.34 8.84
CA LEU A 107 -4.23 2.71 7.54
C LEU A 107 -4.25 3.76 6.43
N ALA A 108 -3.31 3.68 5.52
CA ALA A 108 -3.29 4.50 4.32
C ALA A 108 -4.34 4.00 3.33
N LEU A 109 -5.11 4.92 2.75
CA LEU A 109 -6.13 4.60 1.75
C LEU A 109 -5.84 5.31 0.44
N ALA A 110 -5.95 4.58 -0.65
CA ALA A 110 -5.90 5.11 -2.00
C ALA A 110 -7.11 4.66 -2.82
N SER A 111 -7.49 5.44 -3.79
CA SER A 111 -8.39 5.01 -4.84
C SER A 111 -7.89 5.47 -6.20
N GLY A 112 -8.40 4.87 -7.27
CA GLY A 112 -7.92 5.27 -8.58
C GLY A 112 -8.61 4.58 -9.73
N LEU A 113 -8.07 4.90 -10.90
CA LEU A 113 -8.51 4.42 -12.19
C LEU A 113 -7.42 3.58 -12.83
N GLY A 114 -7.81 2.59 -13.59
CA GLY A 114 -6.86 1.80 -14.34
C GLY A 114 -7.35 1.44 -15.73
N LEU A 115 -6.42 1.37 -16.65
CA LEU A 115 -6.63 0.87 -18.01
C LEU A 115 -5.88 -0.45 -18.17
N ARG A 116 -6.51 -1.42 -18.80
CA ARG A 116 -5.94 -2.73 -19.11
C ARG A 116 -6.09 -2.98 -20.60
N TYR A 117 -5.06 -3.56 -21.19
CA TYR A 117 -5.11 -4.07 -22.56
C TYR A 117 -4.71 -5.54 -22.56
N ASP A 118 -5.62 -6.37 -23.04
CA ASP A 118 -5.47 -7.82 -23.07
C ASP A 118 -4.88 -8.27 -24.42
N PHE A 119 -3.61 -8.70 -24.39
CA PHE A 119 -2.91 -9.21 -25.57
C PHE A 119 -3.18 -10.71 -25.81
N GLY A 120 -3.98 -11.35 -24.97
CA GLY A 120 -4.28 -12.80 -25.02
C GLY A 120 -3.29 -13.65 -24.21
N PHE A 121 -2.01 -13.36 -24.26
CA PHE A 121 -0.96 -14.07 -23.50
C PHE A 121 -0.43 -13.27 -22.28
N PHE A 122 -0.68 -12.00 -22.21
CA PHE A 122 -0.50 -11.15 -21.02
C PHE A 122 -1.44 -9.94 -21.07
N VAL A 123 -1.60 -9.28 -19.93
CA VAL A 123 -2.37 -8.04 -19.80
C VAL A 123 -1.42 -6.91 -19.44
N ALA A 124 -1.32 -5.89 -20.28
CA ALA A 124 -0.67 -4.65 -19.90
C ALA A 124 -1.64 -3.78 -19.11
N ARG A 125 -1.17 -3.13 -18.06
CA ARG A 125 -1.98 -2.22 -17.26
C ARG A 125 -1.27 -0.91 -16.93
N LEU A 126 -2.09 0.13 -16.87
CA LEU A 126 -1.71 1.46 -16.39
C LEU A 126 -2.71 1.86 -15.32
N ASP A 127 -2.23 2.12 -14.12
CA ASP A 127 -3.04 2.54 -12.98
C ASP A 127 -2.62 3.94 -12.53
N THR A 128 -3.61 4.77 -12.18
CA THR A 128 -3.39 6.08 -11.56
C THR A 128 -4.04 6.05 -10.18
N GLY A 129 -3.21 6.11 -9.14
CA GLY A 129 -3.64 6.08 -7.74
C GLY A 129 -3.59 7.47 -7.10
N PHE A 130 -4.65 7.80 -6.36
CA PHE A 130 -4.79 9.02 -5.59
C PHE A 130 -4.85 8.68 -4.11
N LYS A 131 -4.09 9.40 -3.29
CA LYS A 131 -4.11 9.25 -1.84
C LYS A 131 -5.40 9.83 -1.25
N ILE A 132 -6.21 8.99 -0.63
CA ILE A 132 -7.47 9.37 0.03
C ILE A 132 -7.22 9.69 1.50
N HIS A 133 -6.45 8.84 2.18
CA HIS A 133 -6.03 9.01 3.56
C HIS A 133 -4.54 8.77 3.67
N ASN A 134 -3.79 9.81 4.07
CA ASN A 134 -2.35 9.71 4.31
C ASN A 134 -2.06 9.86 5.81
N PRO A 135 -1.69 8.77 6.51
CA PRO A 135 -1.44 8.79 7.95
C PRO A 135 -0.22 9.62 8.35
N ALA A 136 0.71 9.88 7.44
CA ALA A 136 1.91 10.67 7.67
C ALA A 136 1.65 12.17 7.85
N LEU A 137 0.48 12.64 7.45
CA LEU A 137 0.09 14.02 7.62
C LEU A 137 -0.50 14.28 9.01
N SER A 138 -0.52 15.56 9.42
CA SER A 138 -1.23 15.97 10.64
C SER A 138 -2.70 15.57 10.59
N GLU A 139 -3.30 15.25 11.71
CA GLU A 139 -4.67 14.71 11.80
C GLU A 139 -5.71 15.50 11.01
N SER A 140 -5.61 16.84 11.02
CA SER A 140 -6.50 17.73 10.26
C SER A 140 -6.32 17.65 8.74
N ASN A 141 -5.21 17.10 8.26
CA ASN A 141 -4.85 17.05 6.84
C ASN A 141 -4.78 15.63 6.26
N ARG A 142 -5.05 14.59 7.05
CA ARG A 142 -4.93 13.20 6.59
C ARG A 142 -5.87 12.85 5.45
N TRP A 143 -7.05 13.46 5.41
CA TRP A 143 -8.08 13.12 4.44
C TRP A 143 -8.07 14.07 3.24
N PHE A 144 -8.01 13.50 2.04
CA PHE A 144 -8.14 14.14 0.72
C PHE A 144 -7.14 15.26 0.41
N LYS A 145 -6.24 15.61 1.32
CA LYS A 145 -5.27 16.70 1.12
C LYS A 145 -4.36 16.49 -0.10
N GLU A 146 -3.97 15.25 -0.32
CA GLU A 146 -3.11 14.85 -1.44
C GLU A 146 -3.88 14.14 -2.56
N SER A 147 -5.21 14.21 -2.55
CA SER A 147 -6.07 13.62 -3.60
C SER A 147 -6.13 14.52 -4.83
N ASN A 148 -5.00 14.72 -5.48
CA ASN A 148 -4.85 15.56 -6.66
C ASN A 148 -3.81 14.97 -7.63
N PHE A 149 -3.79 15.46 -8.88
CA PHE A 149 -2.88 14.96 -9.92
C PHE A 149 -1.40 15.22 -9.64
N ALA A 150 -1.05 16.24 -8.85
CA ALA A 150 0.34 16.54 -8.49
C ALA A 150 0.93 15.46 -7.58
N ASN A 151 0.09 14.82 -6.76
CA ASN A 151 0.47 13.75 -5.84
C ASN A 151 0.04 12.36 -6.31
N ALA A 152 -0.55 12.26 -7.50
CA ALA A 152 -0.97 10.98 -8.07
C ALA A 152 0.24 10.10 -8.41
N VAL A 153 0.09 8.80 -8.18
CA VAL A 153 1.11 7.81 -8.51
C VAL A 153 0.66 7.02 -9.73
N PHE A 154 1.51 7.03 -10.76
CA PHE A 154 1.29 6.25 -11.98
C PHE A 154 2.04 4.94 -11.89
N ASN A 155 1.33 3.83 -12.07
CA ASN A 155 1.86 2.48 -12.00
C ASN A 155 1.68 1.78 -13.34
N ILE A 156 2.75 1.19 -13.85
CA ILE A 156 2.72 0.31 -15.01
C ILE A 156 2.91 -1.12 -14.50
N GLY A 157 2.14 -2.05 -15.02
CA GLY A 157 2.24 -3.45 -14.63
C GLY A 157 1.89 -4.40 -15.75
N ILE A 158 2.32 -5.65 -15.58
CA ILE A 158 1.98 -6.78 -16.44
C ILE A 158 1.10 -7.71 -15.61
N ASN A 159 0.04 -8.24 -16.23
CA ASN A 159 -1.01 -9.04 -15.61
C ASN A 159 -1.85 -8.24 -14.57
N TYR A 160 -2.78 -8.93 -13.92
CA TYR A 160 -3.59 -8.33 -12.87
C TYR A 160 -2.79 -8.18 -11.58
N PRO A 161 -3.10 -7.18 -10.72
CA PRO A 161 -2.31 -6.90 -9.51
C PRO A 161 -2.48 -7.99 -8.44
N PHE A 162 -3.60 -8.74 -8.49
CA PHE A 162 -3.95 -9.84 -7.59
C PHE A 162 -5.11 -10.67 -8.17
#